data_b4040600ab31a00cc7d643957ee9cb72
#
_entry.id   b4040600ab31a00cc7d643957ee9cb72
#
_cell.length_a   1.000
_cell.length_b   1.000
_cell.length_c   1.000
_cell.angle_alpha   90.00
_cell.angle_beta   90.00
_cell.angle_gamma   90.00
#
_symmetry.space_group_name_H-M   'P 1'
#
loop_
_entity.id
_entity.type
_entity.pdbx_description
1 polymer ?
#
loop_
_entity_poly.entity_id
_entity_poly.type
_entity_poly.pdbx_seq_one_letter_code
_entity_poly.pdbx_strand_id
1 'polypeptide(L)' 'HYKSCKIQPVDYIVENNLTFLEGNVVKYITRHRRKGEGASDIEKVIHYCELILEKDYGRK' A
#
# COMPACT_ATOMS: atom_id res chain seq x y z
N HIS A 1 -10.37 0.02 -9.15
CA HIS A 1 -10.74 -1.35 -9.52
C HIS A 1 -9.65 -2.01 -10.36
N TYR A 2 -9.14 -3.15 -9.91
CA TYR A 2 -8.00 -3.80 -10.54
C TYR A 2 -8.44 -5.13 -11.14
N LYS A 3 -8.77 -5.10 -12.42
CA LYS A 3 -9.33 -6.26 -13.12
C LYS A 3 -8.43 -7.50 -13.07
N SER A 4 -7.13 -7.30 -13.00
CA SER A 4 -6.17 -8.42 -12.98
C SER A 4 -5.98 -9.01 -11.60
N CYS A 5 -6.57 -8.45 -10.56
CA CYS A 5 -6.42 -8.95 -9.20
C CYS A 5 -7.53 -9.95 -8.88
N LYS A 6 -7.16 -11.07 -8.28
CA LYS A 6 -8.13 -12.04 -7.79
C LYS A 6 -8.93 -11.44 -6.64
N ILE A 7 -8.24 -10.72 -5.76
CA ILE A 7 -8.85 -10.06 -4.62
C ILE A 7 -8.54 -8.58 -4.77
N GLN A 8 -9.57 -7.75 -4.71
CA GLN A 8 -9.35 -6.31 -4.82
C GLN A 8 -8.60 -5.80 -3.59
N PRO A 9 -7.65 -4.89 -3.77
CA PRO A 9 -6.91 -4.35 -2.62
C PRO A 9 -7.82 -3.82 -1.52
N VAL A 10 -8.91 -3.12 -1.88
CA VAL A 10 -9.81 -2.56 -0.88
C VAL A 10 -10.44 -3.67 -0.03
N ASP A 11 -10.79 -4.78 -0.64
CA ASP A 11 -11.40 -5.89 0.10
C ASP A 11 -10.40 -6.50 1.07
N TYR A 12 -9.17 -6.71 0.62
CA TYR A 12 -8.11 -7.24 1.47
C TYR A 12 -7.85 -6.31 2.66
N ILE A 13 -7.74 -5.01 2.38
CA ILE A 13 -7.46 -4.01 3.40
C ILE A 13 -8.55 -3.99 4.46
N VAL A 14 -9.80 -3.95 4.02
CA VAL A 14 -10.94 -3.86 4.94
C VAL A 14 -11.11 -5.15 5.72
N GLU A 15 -11.08 -6.31 5.05
CA GLU A 15 -11.29 -7.59 5.71
C GLU A 15 -10.22 -7.92 6.72
N ASN A 16 -9.01 -7.44 6.53
CA ASN A 16 -7.91 -7.68 7.47
C ASN A 16 -7.70 -6.52 8.44
N ASN A 17 -8.58 -5.54 8.44
CA ASN A 17 -8.52 -4.40 9.36
C ASN A 17 -7.16 -3.69 9.34
N LEU A 18 -6.62 -3.51 8.14
CA LEU A 18 -5.34 -2.81 8.02
C LEU A 18 -5.51 -1.33 8.32
N THR A 19 -4.46 -0.74 8.86
CA THR A 19 -4.44 0.70 9.13
C THR A 19 -4.39 1.47 7.81
N PHE A 20 -4.61 2.77 7.90
CA PHE A 20 -4.49 3.65 6.73
C PHE A 20 -3.13 3.51 6.06
N LEU A 21 -2.05 3.52 6.85
CA LEU A 21 -0.70 3.43 6.29
C LEU A 21 -0.45 2.07 5.65
N GLU A 22 -0.85 0.99 6.32
CA GLU A 22 -0.72 -0.36 5.76
C GLU A 22 -1.54 -0.49 4.48
N GLY A 23 -2.73 0.07 4.48
CA GLY A 23 -3.60 0.03 3.30
C GLY A 23 -2.96 0.73 2.11
N ASN A 24 -2.29 1.85 2.35
CA ASN A 24 -1.60 2.54 1.27
C ASN A 24 -0.42 1.74 0.73
N VAL A 25 0.29 1.01 1.59
CA VAL A 25 1.35 0.11 1.13
C VAL A 25 0.77 -0.94 0.18
N VAL A 26 -0.32 -1.59 0.58
CA VAL A 26 -0.96 -2.61 -0.25
C VAL A 26 -1.47 -2.01 -1.56
N LYS A 27 -2.09 -0.84 -1.49
CA LYS A 27 -2.63 -0.17 -2.67
C LYS A 27 -1.56 0.11 -3.71
N TYR A 28 -0.48 0.76 -3.30
CA TYR A 28 0.54 1.19 -4.25
C TYR A 28 1.41 0.04 -4.74
N ILE A 29 1.72 -0.94 -3.88
CA ILE A 29 2.49 -2.09 -4.33
C ILE A 29 1.68 -2.93 -5.34
N THR A 30 0.36 -2.94 -5.19
CA THR A 30 -0.50 -3.68 -6.11
C THR A 30 -0.59 -2.98 -7.46
N ARG A 31 -0.61 -1.65 -7.48
CA ARG A 31 -0.95 -0.93 -8.69
C ARG A 31 0.24 -0.55 -9.58
N HIS A 32 1.48 -0.56 -9.04
CA HIS A 32 2.62 0.09 -9.72
C HIS A 32 2.89 -0.42 -11.13
N ARG A 33 2.65 -1.70 -11.40
CA ARG A 33 2.88 -2.23 -12.75
C ARG A 33 1.59 -2.50 -13.53
N ARG A 34 0.43 -2.20 -12.94
CA ARG A 34 -0.85 -2.44 -13.63
C ARG A 34 -1.38 -1.21 -14.33
N LYS A 35 -1.64 -0.16 -13.60
CA LYS A 35 -2.10 1.09 -14.19
C LYS A 35 -1.51 2.29 -13.47
N GLY A 36 -0.53 2.04 -12.65
CA GLY A 36 0.04 3.07 -11.81
C GLY A 36 1.19 3.79 -12.48
N GLU A 37 1.96 4.44 -11.65
CA GLU A 37 3.05 5.29 -12.09
C GLU A 37 4.41 4.65 -11.85
N GLY A 38 4.45 3.32 -11.84
CA GLY A 38 5.70 2.58 -11.77
C GLY A 38 6.54 2.95 -10.57
N ALA A 39 7.74 3.47 -10.84
CA ALA A 39 8.69 3.80 -9.78
C ALA A 39 8.11 4.78 -8.77
N SER A 40 7.28 5.72 -9.20
CA SER A 40 6.66 6.68 -8.29
C SER A 40 5.79 5.98 -7.26
N ASP A 41 5.05 4.95 -7.67
CA ASP A 41 4.23 4.17 -6.73
C ASP A 41 5.12 3.41 -5.73
N ILE A 42 6.24 2.88 -6.19
CA ILE A 42 7.17 2.20 -5.29
C ILE A 42 7.77 3.18 -4.29
N GLU A 43 8.08 4.39 -4.72
CA GLU A 43 8.57 5.42 -3.80
C GLU A 43 7.54 5.75 -2.73
N LYS A 44 6.25 5.75 -3.10
CA LYS A 44 5.18 5.95 -2.14
C LYS A 44 5.13 4.80 -1.13
N VAL A 45 5.31 3.57 -1.58
CA VAL A 45 5.36 2.41 -0.68
C VAL A 45 6.48 2.60 0.35
N ILE A 46 7.66 2.99 -0.11
CA ILE A 46 8.80 3.23 0.78
C ILE A 46 8.45 4.30 1.80
N HIS A 47 7.86 5.39 1.34
CA HIS A 47 7.46 6.49 2.22
C HIS A 47 6.47 6.04 3.29
N TYR A 48 5.44 5.29 2.90
CA TYR A 48 4.45 4.80 3.86
C TYR A 48 5.07 3.80 4.83
N CYS A 49 6.03 2.99 4.37
CA CYS A 49 6.75 2.09 5.28
C CYS A 49 7.57 2.87 6.30
N GLU A 50 8.20 3.97 5.88
CA GLU A 50 8.93 4.84 6.80
C GLU A 50 8.01 5.45 7.84
N LEU A 51 6.81 5.87 7.41
CA LEU A 51 5.82 6.40 8.35
C LEU A 51 5.37 5.34 9.36
N ILE A 52 5.21 4.10 8.92
CA ILE A 52 4.87 3.01 9.83
C ILE A 52 5.97 2.83 10.88
N LEU A 53 7.22 2.78 10.44
CA LEU A 53 8.35 2.65 11.37
C LEU A 53 8.35 3.79 12.39
N GLU A 54 8.07 4.99 11.93
CA GLU A 54 8.08 6.17 12.79
C GLU A 54 6.93 6.14 13.79
N LYS A 55 5.70 5.92 13.30
CA LYS A 55 4.50 6.05 14.13
C LYS A 55 4.22 4.82 14.98
N ASP A 56 4.45 3.63 14.45
CA ASP A 56 4.11 2.39 15.16
C ASP A 56 5.29 1.86 15.97
N TYR A 57 6.51 2.15 15.56
CA TYR A 57 7.72 1.61 16.19
C TYR A 57 8.64 2.67 16.76
N GLY A 58 8.28 3.93 16.65
CA GLY A 58 9.06 5.02 17.22
C GLY A 58 10.43 5.25 16.58
N ARG A 59 10.58 4.83 15.33
CA ARG A 59 11.84 5.05 14.61
C ARG A 59 11.74 6.27 13.70
N LYS A 60 12.89 6.77 13.32
CA LYS A 60 12.96 7.90 12.39
C LYS A 60 13.62 7.54 11.08
#